data_45d3c864cc246dabc3643f91e21998e6
#
_entry.id   45d3c864cc246dabc3643f91e21998e6
#
_cell.length_a   1.000
_cell.length_b   1.000
_cell.length_c   1.000
_cell.angle_alpha   90.00
_cell.angle_beta   90.00
_cell.angle_gamma   90.00
#
_symmetry.space_group_name_H-M   'P 1'
#
loop_
_entity.id
_entity.type
_entity.pdbx_description
1 polymer ?
#
loop_
_entity_poly.entity_id
_entity_poly.type
_entity_poly.pdbx_seq_one_letter_code
_entity_poly.pdbx_strand_id
1 'polypeptide(L)'
;FKCQQWPVAPKPLTDAWLNPAHVDVLVLSARHDPLAPWVGAVRTANRLDARRVDIDAPGHLQMGRSECVDRAVDTFLASGAQPRIIACTASIP
;
A
#
# COMPACT_ATOMS: atom_id res chain seq x y z
N PHE A 1 -4.43 2.92 24.35
CA PHE A 1 -4.68 2.57 22.95
C PHE A 1 -6.09 2.00 22.81
N LYS A 2 -6.85 2.42 21.82
CA LYS A 2 -8.28 2.13 21.72
C LYS A 2 -8.60 0.63 21.70
N CYS A 3 -7.76 -0.15 21.05
CA CYS A 3 -7.99 -1.59 20.92
C CYS A 3 -7.71 -2.39 22.19
N GLN A 4 -6.96 -1.84 23.12
CA GLN A 4 -6.63 -2.53 24.37
C GLN A 4 -7.84 -2.76 25.28
N GLN A 5 -8.88 -1.96 25.12
CA GLN A 5 -10.10 -2.06 25.93
C GLN A 5 -11.21 -2.83 25.24
N TRP A 6 -10.92 -3.43 24.10
CA TRP A 6 -11.90 -4.21 23.38
C TRP A 6 -12.21 -5.51 24.13
N PRO A 7 -13.47 -5.79 24.45
CA PRO A 7 -13.80 -6.90 25.34
C PRO A 7 -13.74 -8.28 24.71
N VAL A 8 -13.56 -8.35 23.41
CA VAL A 8 -13.54 -9.62 22.68
C VAL A 8 -12.11 -9.94 22.24
N ALA A 9 -11.69 -11.20 22.43
CA ALA A 9 -10.37 -11.64 21.98
C ALA A 9 -10.24 -11.49 20.45
N PRO A 10 -9.11 -10.99 19.93
CA PRO A 10 -8.93 -10.85 18.50
C PRO A 10 -8.83 -12.22 17.82
N LYS A 11 -9.41 -12.32 16.63
CA LYS A 11 -9.18 -13.45 15.74
C LYS A 11 -8.01 -13.12 14.83
N PRO A 12 -6.95 -13.92 14.80
CA PRO A 12 -5.87 -13.68 13.86
C PRO A 12 -6.36 -13.85 12.41
N LEU A 13 -5.89 -12.96 11.52
CA LEU A 13 -6.13 -13.12 10.09
C LEU A 13 -5.26 -14.26 9.56
N THR A 14 -5.87 -15.14 8.81
CA THR A 14 -5.15 -16.18 8.08
C THR A 14 -5.06 -15.81 6.59
N ASP A 15 -4.15 -16.43 5.86
CA ASP A 15 -3.99 -16.17 4.43
C ASP A 15 -5.27 -16.48 3.63
N ALA A 16 -6.10 -17.39 4.13
CA ALA A 16 -7.37 -17.71 3.49
C ALA A 16 -8.36 -16.55 3.45
N TRP A 17 -8.17 -15.53 4.30
CA TRP A 17 -9.02 -14.34 4.36
C TRP A 17 -8.49 -13.22 3.48
N LEU A 18 -7.29 -13.39 2.91
CA LEU A 18 -6.63 -12.36 2.11
C LEU A 18 -6.94 -12.58 0.63
N ASN A 19 -7.67 -11.63 0.07
CA ASN A 19 -7.98 -11.57 -1.36
C ASN A 19 -8.54 -12.87 -1.97
N PRO A 20 -9.55 -13.52 -1.35
CA PRO A 20 -10.07 -14.80 -1.84
C PRO A 20 -10.73 -14.68 -3.23
N ALA A 21 -11.17 -13.49 -3.62
CA ALA A 21 -11.78 -13.24 -4.92
C ALA A 21 -10.77 -12.81 -5.99
N HIS A 22 -9.48 -12.80 -5.68
CA HIS A 22 -8.43 -12.36 -6.60
C HIS A 22 -8.66 -10.96 -7.18
N VAL A 23 -9.09 -10.03 -6.33
CA VAL A 23 -9.26 -8.65 -6.72
C VAL A 23 -7.89 -8.02 -6.96
N ASP A 24 -7.77 -7.21 -8.01
CA ASP A 24 -6.54 -6.45 -8.25
C ASP A 24 -6.34 -5.41 -7.17
N VAL A 25 -5.16 -5.36 -6.59
CA VAL A 25 -4.82 -4.47 -5.49
C VAL A 25 -3.56 -3.70 -5.82
N LEU A 26 -3.56 -2.42 -5.50
CA LEU A 26 -2.39 -1.56 -5.57
C LEU A 26 -2.07 -1.03 -4.18
N VAL A 27 -0.83 -1.23 -3.74
CA VAL A 27 -0.34 -0.73 -2.45
C VAL A 27 0.59 0.45 -2.69
N LEU A 28 0.27 1.59 -2.08
CA LEU A 28 1.14 2.77 -2.09
C LEU A 28 1.93 2.78 -0.79
N SER A 29 3.25 2.88 -0.88
CA SER A 29 4.10 2.85 0.30
C SER A 29 5.22 3.87 0.20
N ALA A 30 5.46 4.59 1.27
CA ALA A 30 6.59 5.50 1.40
C ALA A 30 7.70 4.83 2.21
N ARG A 31 8.93 4.95 1.73
CA ARG A 31 10.08 4.31 2.39
C ARG A 31 10.36 4.85 3.79
N HIS A 32 9.96 6.10 4.03
CA HIS A 32 10.22 6.79 5.29
C HIS A 32 8.92 7.22 5.97
N ASP A 33 7.90 6.38 5.88
CA ASP A 33 6.61 6.62 6.52
C ASP A 33 6.70 6.32 8.01
N PRO A 34 6.44 7.31 8.89
CA PRO A 34 6.53 7.10 10.33
C PRO A 34 5.31 6.38 10.93
N LEU A 35 4.20 6.27 10.20
CA LEU A 35 2.96 5.69 10.70
C LEU A 35 2.71 4.29 10.16
N ALA A 36 3.03 4.05 8.90
CA ALA A 36 2.86 2.76 8.25
C ALA A 36 4.20 2.32 7.65
N PRO A 37 5.01 1.55 8.38
CA PRO A 37 6.35 1.18 7.96
C PRO A 37 6.37 0.50 6.59
N TRP A 38 7.34 0.89 5.76
CA TRP A 38 7.49 0.35 4.40
C TRP A 38 7.58 -1.18 4.37
N VAL A 39 8.27 -1.78 5.34
CA VAL A 39 8.38 -3.23 5.45
C VAL A 39 7.01 -3.90 5.57
N GLY A 40 6.09 -3.28 6.32
CA GLY A 40 4.72 -3.77 6.44
C GLY A 40 3.96 -3.69 5.13
N ALA A 41 4.15 -2.61 4.38
CA ALA A 41 3.52 -2.47 3.06
C ALA A 41 4.02 -3.53 2.08
N VAL A 42 5.33 -3.82 2.08
CA VAL A 42 5.92 -4.87 1.25
C VAL A 42 5.32 -6.23 1.59
N ARG A 43 5.22 -6.55 2.87
CA ARG A 43 4.60 -7.82 3.32
C ARG A 43 3.14 -7.90 2.89
N THR A 44 2.38 -6.84 3.07
CA THR A 44 0.97 -6.78 2.69
C THR A 44 0.82 -7.01 1.18
N ALA A 45 1.62 -6.31 0.37
CA ALA A 45 1.56 -6.46 -1.07
C ALA A 45 1.88 -7.90 -1.49
N ASN A 46 2.90 -8.51 -0.88
CA ASN A 46 3.26 -9.89 -1.19
C ASN A 46 2.16 -10.89 -0.81
N ARG A 47 1.52 -10.70 0.34
CA ARG A 47 0.45 -11.61 0.80
C ARG A 47 -0.81 -11.46 -0.03
N LEU A 48 -1.10 -10.27 -0.55
CA LEU A 48 -2.26 -10.01 -1.39
C LEU A 48 -1.97 -10.26 -2.87
N ASP A 49 -0.75 -10.58 -3.23
CA ASP A 49 -0.28 -10.64 -4.62
C ASP A 49 -0.57 -9.31 -5.35
N ALA A 50 -0.33 -8.22 -4.67
CA ALA A 50 -0.64 -6.87 -5.13
C ALA A 50 0.51 -6.25 -5.91
N ARG A 51 0.17 -5.28 -6.76
CA ARG A 51 1.14 -4.34 -7.32
C ARG A 51 1.49 -3.30 -6.27
N ARG A 52 2.67 -2.73 -6.38
CA ARG A 52 3.18 -1.81 -5.36
C ARG A 52 3.82 -0.59 -6.00
N VAL A 53 3.56 0.58 -5.44
CA VAL A 53 4.29 1.81 -5.74
C VAL A 53 5.10 2.18 -4.51
N ASP A 54 6.42 2.16 -4.65
CA ASP A 54 7.34 2.58 -3.58
C ASP A 54 7.73 4.04 -3.82
N ILE A 55 7.51 4.88 -2.83
CA ILE A 55 7.82 6.29 -2.92
C ILE A 55 9.03 6.59 -2.03
N ASP A 56 10.09 7.11 -2.61
CA ASP A 56 11.27 7.54 -1.86
C ASP A 56 11.04 8.95 -1.32
N ALA A 57 10.23 9.03 -0.27
CA ALA A 57 9.86 10.28 0.37
C ALA A 57 9.44 10.01 1.81
N PRO A 58 9.57 10.98 2.70
CA PRO A 58 9.01 10.90 4.04
C PRO A 58 7.50 11.13 4.03
N GLY A 59 6.86 10.79 5.14
CA GLY A 59 5.46 11.10 5.37
C GLY A 59 4.51 9.97 5.05
N HIS A 60 3.28 10.20 5.43
CA HIS A 60 2.16 9.29 5.24
C HIS A 60 1.21 9.88 4.18
N LEU A 61 0.47 9.04 3.47
CA LEU A 61 -0.48 9.46 2.44
C LEU A 61 0.19 10.15 1.25
N GLN A 62 0.45 9.40 0.20
CA GLN A 62 1.27 9.86 -0.92
C GLN A 62 0.49 10.43 -2.11
N MET A 63 -0.83 10.23 -2.15
CA MET A 63 -1.67 10.79 -3.22
C MET A 63 -1.62 12.32 -3.21
N GLY A 64 -1.45 12.90 -4.39
CA GLY A 64 -1.37 14.35 -4.54
C GLY A 64 0.00 14.97 -4.24
N ARG A 65 0.99 14.14 -3.87
CA ARG A 65 2.34 14.61 -3.55
C ARG A 65 3.39 14.28 -4.60
N SER A 66 3.05 13.46 -5.57
CA SER A 66 3.96 13.01 -6.62
C SER A 66 3.17 12.74 -7.89
N GLU A 67 3.57 13.34 -8.99
CA GLU A 67 2.97 13.04 -10.30
C GLU A 67 3.16 11.57 -10.67
N CYS A 68 4.30 11.00 -10.32
CA CYS A 68 4.59 9.60 -10.57
C CYS A 68 3.57 8.69 -9.88
N VAL A 69 3.27 8.97 -8.62
CA VAL A 69 2.28 8.21 -7.84
C VAL A 69 0.88 8.39 -8.43
N ASP A 70 0.48 9.63 -8.68
CA ASP A 70 -0.85 9.93 -9.19
C ASP A 70 -1.07 9.27 -10.57
N ARG A 71 -0.08 9.29 -11.42
CA ARG A 71 -0.13 8.62 -12.72
C ARG A 71 -0.23 7.11 -12.58
N ALA A 72 0.51 6.53 -11.65
CA ALA A 72 0.44 5.09 -11.38
C ALA A 72 -0.95 4.67 -10.89
N VAL A 73 -1.56 5.46 -10.02
CA VAL A 73 -2.91 5.22 -9.52
C VAL A 73 -3.93 5.34 -10.67
N ASP A 74 -3.83 6.40 -11.47
CA ASP A 74 -4.74 6.59 -12.60
C ASP A 74 -4.64 5.43 -13.60
N THR A 75 -3.43 4.99 -13.92
CA THR A 75 -3.22 3.86 -14.82
C THR A 75 -3.81 2.58 -14.25
N PHE A 76 -3.61 2.34 -12.95
CA PHE A 76 -4.15 1.17 -12.27
C PHE A 76 -5.68 1.16 -12.33
N LEU A 77 -6.31 2.27 -12.00
CA LEU A 77 -7.76 2.39 -11.98
C LEU A 77 -8.38 2.29 -13.37
N ALA A 78 -7.68 2.79 -14.39
CA ALA A 78 -8.19 2.78 -15.75
C ALA A 78 -8.06 1.42 -16.44
N SER A 79 -6.95 0.70 -16.22
CA SER A 79 -6.67 -0.52 -16.99
C SER A 79 -6.02 -1.65 -16.18
N GLY A 80 -5.46 -1.36 -15.01
CA GLY A 80 -4.66 -2.31 -14.24
C GLY A 80 -3.32 -2.68 -14.89
N ALA A 81 -3.03 -2.14 -16.06
CA ALA A 81 -1.84 -2.49 -16.83
C ALA A 81 -0.65 -1.67 -16.38
N GLN A 82 0.11 -2.18 -15.41
CA GLN A 82 1.32 -1.53 -14.95
C GLN A 82 2.29 -2.57 -14.38
N PRO A 83 3.59 -2.23 -14.25
CA PRO A 83 4.55 -3.11 -13.64
C PRO A 83 4.18 -3.48 -12.21
N ARG A 84 4.71 -4.60 -11.75
CA ARG A 84 4.44 -5.09 -10.39
C ARG A 84 4.95 -4.16 -9.32
N ILE A 85 6.08 -3.51 -9.57
CA ILE A 85 6.70 -2.54 -8.67
C ILE A 85 7.05 -1.30 -9.48
N ILE A 86 6.60 -0.14 -9.02
CA ILE A 86 6.95 1.17 -9.57
C ILE A 86 7.66 1.94 -8.47
N ALA A 87 8.81 2.52 -8.80
CA ALA A 87 9.56 3.39 -7.89
C ALA A 87 9.31 4.84 -8.26
N CYS A 88 8.87 5.63 -7.29
CA CYS A 88 8.59 7.04 -7.46
C CYS A 88 9.38 7.88 -6.46
N THR A 89 9.61 9.15 -6.80
CA THR A 89 10.15 10.13 -5.87
C THR A 89 9.11 11.24 -5.68
N ALA A 90 9.21 11.96 -4.57
CA ALA A 90 8.34 13.11 -4.35
C ALA A 90 8.71 14.22 -5.33
N SER A 91 7.71 14.75 -6.04
CA SER A 91 7.90 15.86 -6.97
C SER A 91 7.66 17.22 -6.32
N ILE A 92 7.25 17.23 -5.07
CA ILE A 92 6.98 18.45 -4.32
C ILE A 92 8.16 18.70 -3.37
N PRO A 93 8.73 19.91 -3.41
CA PRO A 93 9.82 20.28 -2.52
C PRO A 93 9.40 20.25 -1.06
#